data_a332b282a3549a7c78a46721456f78c1
#
_entry.id   a332b282a3549a7c78a46721456f78c1
#
_cell.length_a   1.000
_cell.length_b   1.000
_cell.length_c   1.000
_cell.angle_alpha   90.00
_cell.angle_beta   90.00
_cell.angle_gamma   90.00
#
_symmetry.space_group_name_H-M   'P 1'
#
loop_
_entity.id
_entity.type
_entity.pdbx_description
1 polymer ?
#
loop_
_entity_poly.entity_id
_entity_poly.type
_entity_poly.pdbx_seq_one_letter_code
_entity_poly.pdbx_strand_id
1 'polypeptide(L)'
;GDAYKRQSMARPAIAKKLVEIARKENAVAICHGATGKGNDQIRFELGIKALAPDIKIIAPWRMTDVWTMQSREDEIEFCEAHGIHLPFDASHSYSRDRNLWHISHEGLELEDPSLAPNYDNMLVLGVAPENAPDKDTEVTMTFEAGVPKTLNGKEMKVSEIITELNRLGGENGIGIVDIVENRVVGMKSRGVYETPGGTILMAAHDQLEELILDRETMEAKKKLGSQMAQVVYEGKWFTPLREAIQAFVTSTQQYVTGEVKFKLYKGNIIKAGTTSPYSLYNESLASFTTGDMYDHHDADGFITLFGLPLKVRAMKMQEAEKNNNK
;
A
#
# COMPACT_ATOMS: atom_id res chain seq x y z
N GLY A 1 -2.60 -3.11 -0.31
CA GLY A 1 -1.17 -3.32 -0.65
C GLY A 1 -0.29 -3.16 0.57
N ASP A 2 0.89 -3.80 0.56
CA ASP A 2 1.81 -3.79 1.69
C ASP A 2 2.29 -2.36 2.02
N ALA A 3 2.42 -2.01 3.29
CA ALA A 3 2.72 -0.66 3.76
C ALA A 3 3.99 -0.08 3.13
N TYR A 4 5.09 -0.84 3.09
CA TYR A 4 6.39 -0.41 2.55
C TYR A 4 6.37 -0.14 1.03
N LYS A 5 5.45 -0.72 0.28
CA LYS A 5 5.33 -0.47 -1.18
C LYS A 5 4.73 0.89 -1.51
N ARG A 6 4.08 1.55 -0.56
CA ARG A 6 3.40 2.85 -0.73
C ARG A 6 4.37 4.02 -0.92
N GLN A 7 5.57 3.95 -0.35
CA GLN A 7 6.65 4.92 -0.56
C GLN A 7 7.01 5.06 -2.04
N SER A 8 7.02 3.96 -2.77
CA SER A 8 7.43 3.91 -4.17
C SER A 8 6.54 4.72 -5.12
N MET A 9 5.31 5.05 -4.71
CA MET A 9 4.35 5.79 -5.55
C MET A 9 4.76 7.24 -5.84
N ALA A 10 5.61 7.86 -5.01
CA ALA A 10 6.10 9.21 -5.24
C ALA A 10 7.17 9.28 -6.35
N ARG A 11 7.95 8.22 -6.54
CA ARG A 11 9.13 8.21 -7.41
C ARG A 11 8.81 8.37 -8.91
N PRO A 12 7.74 7.78 -9.48
CA PRO A 12 7.34 8.05 -10.86
C PRO A 12 7.02 9.52 -11.14
N ALA A 13 6.35 10.20 -10.22
CA ALA A 13 6.03 11.63 -10.34
C ALA A 13 7.31 12.47 -10.33
N ILE A 14 8.26 12.16 -9.45
CA ILE A 14 9.55 12.84 -9.36
C ILE A 14 10.37 12.58 -10.63
N ALA A 15 10.48 11.34 -11.09
CA ALA A 15 11.22 10.99 -12.31
C ALA A 15 10.66 11.73 -13.54
N LYS A 16 9.33 11.77 -13.68
CA LYS A 16 8.67 12.52 -14.75
C LYS A 16 9.04 14.00 -14.71
N LYS A 17 9.01 14.62 -13.52
CA LYS A 17 9.34 16.03 -13.35
C LYS A 17 10.82 16.33 -13.63
N LEU A 18 11.71 15.44 -13.20
CA LEU A 18 13.15 15.56 -13.51
C LEU A 18 13.39 15.52 -15.01
N VAL A 19 12.73 14.63 -15.75
CA VAL A 19 12.84 14.55 -17.22
C VAL A 19 12.28 15.81 -17.88
N GLU A 20 11.13 16.33 -17.43
CA GLU A 20 10.58 17.58 -17.94
C GLU A 20 11.57 18.75 -17.78
N ILE A 21 12.21 18.88 -16.61
CA ILE A 21 13.20 19.91 -16.32
C ILE A 21 14.45 19.68 -17.18
N ALA A 22 14.97 18.46 -17.27
CA ALA A 22 16.13 18.14 -18.05
C ALA A 22 15.94 18.50 -19.54
N ARG A 23 14.76 18.21 -20.09
CA ARG A 23 14.41 18.61 -21.47
C ARG A 23 14.34 20.11 -21.64
N LYS A 24 13.72 20.83 -20.69
CA LYS A 24 13.62 22.29 -20.72
C LYS A 24 14.98 22.98 -20.66
N GLU A 25 15.88 22.45 -19.85
CA GLU A 25 17.24 23.02 -19.66
C GLU A 25 18.27 22.44 -20.64
N ASN A 26 17.87 21.60 -21.59
CA ASN A 26 18.76 20.89 -22.53
C ASN A 26 19.88 20.10 -21.81
N ALA A 27 19.56 19.54 -20.65
CA ALA A 27 20.50 18.76 -19.85
C ALA A 27 20.82 17.42 -20.54
N VAL A 28 22.08 17.04 -20.55
CA VAL A 28 22.55 15.77 -21.12
C VAL A 28 22.55 14.62 -20.11
N ALA A 29 22.38 14.94 -18.84
CA ALA A 29 22.37 13.96 -17.75
C ALA A 29 21.45 14.40 -16.60
N ILE A 30 20.98 13.42 -15.83
CA ILE A 30 20.29 13.61 -14.55
C ILE A 30 21.14 12.92 -13.47
N CYS A 31 21.43 13.67 -12.39
CA CYS A 31 22.13 13.15 -11.22
C CYS A 31 21.14 12.88 -10.09
N HIS A 32 21.34 11.77 -9.37
CA HIS A 32 20.58 11.48 -8.14
C HIS A 32 21.50 11.00 -7.02
N GLY A 33 21.13 11.33 -5.78
CA GLY A 33 21.85 10.94 -4.57
C GLY A 33 21.34 9.67 -3.89
N ALA A 34 20.57 8.82 -4.59
CA ALA A 34 20.09 7.58 -4.01
C ALA A 34 21.26 6.64 -3.73
N THR A 35 21.31 6.09 -2.50
CA THR A 35 22.42 5.24 -2.06
C THR A 35 22.46 3.92 -2.82
N GLY A 36 23.65 3.31 -2.94
CA GLY A 36 23.85 2.03 -3.63
C GLY A 36 23.12 0.84 -2.99
N LYS A 37 22.67 0.98 -1.73
CA LYS A 37 21.90 -0.04 -0.98
C LYS A 37 20.40 0.18 -1.01
N GLY A 38 19.92 1.34 -1.49
CA GLY A 38 18.52 1.72 -1.51
C GLY A 38 17.77 1.30 -2.77
N ASN A 39 16.45 1.12 -2.65
CA ASN A 39 15.58 0.81 -3.79
C ASN A 39 15.40 2.02 -4.73
N ASP A 40 15.56 3.23 -4.24
CA ASP A 40 15.23 4.46 -4.96
C ASP A 40 16.08 4.69 -6.21
N GLN A 41 17.35 4.22 -6.20
CA GLN A 41 18.19 4.22 -7.40
C GLN A 41 17.50 3.51 -8.58
N ILE A 42 16.88 2.34 -8.32
CA ILE A 42 16.19 1.57 -9.35
C ILE A 42 14.96 2.34 -9.82
N ARG A 43 14.19 2.89 -8.91
CA ARG A 43 12.94 3.61 -9.21
C ARG A 43 13.15 4.86 -10.03
N PHE A 44 14.17 5.68 -9.69
CA PHE A 44 14.53 6.85 -10.48
C PHE A 44 15.05 6.47 -11.87
N GLU A 45 16.00 5.55 -11.93
CA GLU A 45 16.63 5.21 -13.18
C GLU A 45 15.68 4.52 -14.17
N LEU A 46 14.87 3.56 -13.73
CA LEU A 46 13.89 2.93 -14.60
C LEU A 46 12.82 3.92 -15.08
N GLY A 47 12.39 4.86 -14.23
CA GLY A 47 11.49 5.93 -14.63
C GLY A 47 12.10 6.86 -15.65
N ILE A 48 13.33 7.29 -15.45
CA ILE A 48 14.07 8.16 -16.40
C ILE A 48 14.32 7.43 -17.72
N LYS A 49 14.80 6.18 -17.68
CA LYS A 49 15.04 5.37 -18.90
C LYS A 49 13.78 5.17 -19.74
N ALA A 50 12.62 4.98 -19.07
CA ALA A 50 11.36 4.82 -19.79
C ALA A 50 10.89 6.11 -20.48
N LEU A 51 11.18 7.29 -19.90
CA LEU A 51 10.73 8.58 -20.40
C LEU A 51 11.75 9.31 -21.28
N ALA A 52 13.04 9.06 -21.05
CA ALA A 52 14.14 9.75 -21.71
C ALA A 52 15.37 8.82 -21.83
N PRO A 53 15.35 7.83 -22.75
CA PRO A 53 16.40 6.84 -22.88
C PRO A 53 17.77 7.40 -23.33
N ASP A 54 17.79 8.60 -23.89
CA ASP A 54 18.98 9.32 -24.34
C ASP A 54 19.68 10.12 -23.22
N ILE A 55 19.00 10.41 -22.11
CA ILE A 55 19.58 11.14 -20.98
C ILE A 55 20.47 10.19 -20.15
N LYS A 56 21.70 10.63 -19.90
CA LYS A 56 22.64 9.89 -19.05
C LYS A 56 22.24 9.97 -17.57
N ILE A 57 22.52 8.91 -16.82
CA ILE A 57 22.35 8.87 -15.38
C ILE A 57 23.70 9.04 -14.70
N ILE A 58 23.77 9.94 -13.73
CA ILE A 58 24.92 10.11 -12.83
C ILE A 58 24.46 9.67 -11.42
N ALA A 59 25.06 8.59 -10.93
CA ALA A 59 24.75 8.01 -9.62
C ALA A 59 26.02 7.91 -8.78
N PRO A 60 26.43 8.96 -8.05
CA PRO A 60 27.73 9.08 -7.38
C PRO A 60 28.03 7.90 -6.46
N TRP A 61 27.08 7.39 -5.70
CA TRP A 61 27.26 6.24 -4.81
C TRP A 61 27.76 4.95 -5.49
N ARG A 62 27.71 4.88 -6.81
CA ARG A 62 28.25 3.77 -7.62
C ARG A 62 29.49 4.17 -8.44
N MET A 63 29.96 5.40 -8.29
CA MET A 63 31.13 5.94 -8.98
C MET A 63 32.30 6.05 -8.00
N THR A 64 32.81 4.91 -7.55
CA THR A 64 33.81 4.79 -6.47
C THR A 64 35.17 5.40 -6.82
N ASP A 65 35.45 5.66 -8.08
CA ASP A 65 36.62 6.36 -8.59
C ASP A 65 36.53 7.89 -8.44
N VAL A 66 35.31 8.43 -8.31
CA VAL A 66 35.05 9.88 -8.20
C VAL A 66 34.46 10.24 -6.82
N TRP A 67 33.63 9.35 -6.25
CA TRP A 67 32.93 9.55 -5.01
C TRP A 67 33.56 8.72 -3.89
N THR A 68 34.12 9.39 -2.88
CA THR A 68 34.90 8.74 -1.82
C THR A 68 34.09 8.47 -0.55
N MET A 69 32.93 9.10 -0.36
CA MET A 69 32.06 8.88 0.78
C MET A 69 31.37 7.53 0.69
N GLN A 70 31.36 6.76 1.80
CA GLN A 70 30.81 5.40 1.85
C GLN A 70 29.71 5.25 2.88
N SER A 71 29.57 6.22 3.78
CA SER A 71 28.62 6.22 4.89
C SER A 71 27.94 7.56 5.05
N ARG A 72 26.89 7.58 5.87
CA ARG A 72 26.22 8.82 6.29
C ARG A 72 27.13 9.67 7.17
N GLU A 73 27.96 9.03 7.96
CA GLU A 73 28.96 9.68 8.82
C GLU A 73 29.95 10.48 7.96
N ASP A 74 30.45 9.90 6.87
CA ASP A 74 31.34 10.59 5.93
C ASP A 74 30.68 11.84 5.32
N GLU A 75 29.37 11.75 4.99
CA GLU A 75 28.60 12.87 4.47
C GLU A 75 28.43 13.98 5.51
N ILE A 76 28.20 13.63 6.79
CA ILE A 76 28.10 14.59 7.91
C ILE A 76 29.42 15.29 8.11
N GLU A 77 30.54 14.57 8.19
CA GLU A 77 31.88 15.13 8.30
C GLU A 77 32.20 16.08 7.14
N PHE A 78 31.83 15.68 5.93
CA PHE A 78 31.97 16.55 4.74
C PHE A 78 31.18 17.84 4.87
N CYS A 79 29.91 17.76 5.31
CA CYS A 79 29.06 18.92 5.52
C CYS A 79 29.67 19.87 6.57
N GLU A 80 30.15 19.35 7.70
CA GLU A 80 30.79 20.13 8.75
C GLU A 80 32.08 20.81 8.25
N ALA A 81 32.93 20.05 7.54
CA ALA A 81 34.19 20.57 7.00
C ALA A 81 33.98 21.69 5.96
N HIS A 82 32.85 21.70 5.28
CA HIS A 82 32.52 22.68 4.23
C HIS A 82 31.49 23.74 4.67
N GLY A 83 31.14 23.78 5.97
CA GLY A 83 30.20 24.77 6.52
C GLY A 83 28.77 24.60 5.98
N ILE A 84 28.39 23.41 5.52
CA ILE A 84 27.04 23.10 5.07
C ILE A 84 26.19 22.77 6.30
N HIS A 85 25.20 23.63 6.57
CA HIS A 85 24.35 23.47 7.74
C HIS A 85 23.28 22.40 7.50
N LEU A 86 23.27 21.35 8.32
CA LEU A 86 22.23 20.34 8.30
C LEU A 86 21.06 20.80 9.19
N PRO A 87 19.80 20.69 8.72
CA PRO A 87 18.63 21.20 9.46
C PRO A 87 18.17 20.25 10.59
N PHE A 88 18.98 19.24 10.95
CA PHE A 88 18.65 18.22 11.94
C PHE A 88 19.93 17.69 12.61
N ASP A 89 19.80 17.13 13.82
CA ASP A 89 20.85 16.37 14.46
C ASP A 89 20.99 15.01 13.77
N ALA A 90 21.99 14.92 12.89
CA ALA A 90 22.19 13.78 12.02
C ALA A 90 22.64 12.51 12.77
N SER A 91 23.24 12.65 13.97
CA SER A 91 23.79 11.53 14.75
C SER A 91 22.73 10.74 15.51
N HIS A 92 21.55 11.30 15.75
CA HIS A 92 20.49 10.71 16.58
C HIS A 92 19.10 10.73 15.89
N SER A 93 19.04 10.80 14.56
CA SER A 93 17.78 10.85 13.84
C SER A 93 17.53 9.62 12.96
N TYR A 94 16.28 9.16 12.94
CA TYR A 94 15.84 8.15 11.98
C TYR A 94 15.98 8.67 10.55
N SER A 95 16.29 7.79 9.61
CA SER A 95 16.12 8.06 8.20
C SER A 95 14.65 8.07 7.88
N ARG A 96 14.16 9.16 7.28
CA ARG A 96 12.72 9.37 7.02
C ARG A 96 12.46 9.75 5.58
N ASP A 97 11.49 9.08 4.96
CA ASP A 97 10.88 9.50 3.70
C ASP A 97 9.41 9.81 3.91
N ARG A 98 8.98 10.98 3.47
CA ARG A 98 7.60 11.46 3.66
C ARG A 98 6.94 11.84 2.34
N ASN A 99 5.69 11.45 2.18
CA ASN A 99 4.77 11.98 1.18
C ASN A 99 3.38 12.20 1.80
N LEU A 100 2.39 12.58 1.00
CA LEU A 100 1.01 12.79 1.47
C LEU A 100 0.40 11.51 2.08
N TRP A 101 0.81 10.33 1.58
CA TRP A 101 0.24 9.05 1.95
C TRP A 101 0.82 8.46 3.22
N HIS A 102 2.13 8.63 3.45
CA HIS A 102 2.82 8.01 4.59
C HIS A 102 4.15 8.67 4.94
N ILE A 103 4.72 8.25 6.06
CA ILE A 103 6.12 8.47 6.44
C ILE A 103 6.76 7.14 6.82
N SER A 104 8.02 6.93 6.41
CA SER A 104 8.85 5.80 6.83
C SER A 104 9.88 6.22 7.87
N HIS A 105 10.25 5.29 8.74
CA HIS A 105 11.32 5.44 9.71
C HIS A 105 12.25 4.24 9.59
N GLU A 106 13.55 4.49 9.42
CA GLU A 106 14.60 3.46 9.33
C GLU A 106 15.83 3.90 10.18
N GLY A 107 16.66 2.95 10.57
CA GLY A 107 17.90 3.21 11.35
C GLY A 107 17.71 3.13 12.86
N LEU A 108 18.77 3.47 13.60
CA LEU A 108 18.85 3.38 15.06
C LEU A 108 18.49 1.97 15.55
N GLU A 109 17.64 1.84 16.60
CA GLU A 109 17.23 0.54 17.15
C GLU A 109 16.53 -0.37 16.16
N LEU A 110 16.01 0.18 15.05
CA LEU A 110 15.35 -0.64 14.01
C LEU A 110 16.35 -1.51 13.23
N GLU A 111 17.65 -1.24 13.29
CA GLU A 111 18.68 -2.07 12.67
C GLU A 111 18.85 -3.42 13.39
N ASP A 112 18.43 -3.52 14.65
CA ASP A 112 18.37 -4.76 15.39
C ASP A 112 16.91 -5.24 15.52
N PRO A 113 16.51 -6.31 14.81
CA PRO A 113 15.14 -6.81 14.88
C PRO A 113 14.75 -7.42 16.23
N SER A 114 15.69 -7.61 17.16
CA SER A 114 15.40 -8.06 18.53
C SER A 114 14.93 -6.93 19.46
N LEU A 115 15.11 -5.67 19.05
CA LEU A 115 14.72 -4.50 19.83
C LEU A 115 13.32 -4.01 19.44
N ALA A 116 12.56 -3.58 20.45
CA ALA A 116 11.28 -2.91 20.21
C ALA A 116 11.49 -1.50 19.65
N PRO A 117 10.62 -1.01 18.72
CA PRO A 117 10.69 0.37 18.26
C PRO A 117 10.32 1.35 19.38
N ASN A 118 11.02 2.47 19.45
CA ASN A 118 10.70 3.54 20.38
C ASN A 118 9.69 4.52 19.76
N TYR A 119 8.41 4.19 19.87
CA TYR A 119 7.33 5.01 19.27
C TYR A 119 7.26 6.43 19.81
N ASP A 120 7.64 6.68 21.06
CA ASP A 120 7.58 8.02 21.65
C ASP A 120 8.56 9.00 20.97
N ASN A 121 9.70 8.51 20.50
CA ASN A 121 10.70 9.32 19.78
C ASN A 121 10.55 9.25 18.25
N MET A 122 9.83 8.24 17.75
CA MET A 122 9.79 7.94 16.32
C MET A 122 8.62 8.57 15.61
N LEU A 123 7.41 8.46 16.17
CA LEU A 123 6.17 8.82 15.49
C LEU A 123 6.07 10.32 15.21
N VAL A 124 5.56 10.66 14.03
CA VAL A 124 5.44 12.04 13.53
C VAL A 124 4.00 12.37 13.13
N LEU A 125 3.25 11.38 12.61
CA LEU A 125 1.88 11.59 12.14
C LEU A 125 0.84 11.26 13.21
N GLY A 126 1.21 10.49 14.22
CA GLY A 126 0.27 10.05 15.23
C GLY A 126 0.91 9.68 16.55
N VAL A 127 0.17 8.95 17.35
CA VAL A 127 0.57 8.44 18.66
C VAL A 127 0.51 6.91 18.66
N ALA A 128 1.24 6.28 19.58
CA ALA A 128 1.11 4.85 19.80
C ALA A 128 -0.33 4.51 20.24
N PRO A 129 -0.89 3.33 19.87
CA PRO A 129 -2.27 2.97 20.18
C PRO A 129 -2.63 3.06 21.68
N GLU A 130 -1.70 2.70 22.56
CA GLU A 130 -1.85 2.80 24.02
C GLU A 130 -1.98 4.23 24.51
N ASN A 131 -1.41 5.20 23.80
CA ASN A 131 -1.47 6.63 24.14
C ASN A 131 -2.64 7.36 23.46
N ALA A 132 -3.42 6.67 22.61
CA ALA A 132 -4.60 7.23 21.98
C ALA A 132 -5.77 7.40 22.98
N PRO A 133 -6.73 8.33 22.70
CA PRO A 133 -7.85 8.59 23.59
C PRO A 133 -8.71 7.35 23.89
N ASP A 134 -9.28 7.31 25.09
CA ASP A 134 -10.28 6.30 25.52
C ASP A 134 -11.70 6.59 24.99
N LYS A 135 -11.80 7.35 23.91
CA LYS A 135 -13.05 7.67 23.21
C LYS A 135 -12.86 7.43 21.72
N ASP A 136 -13.82 6.74 21.12
CA ASP A 136 -13.83 6.51 19.68
C ASP A 136 -14.07 7.81 18.89
N THR A 137 -13.54 7.85 17.68
CA THR A 137 -13.79 8.91 16.69
C THR A 137 -14.59 8.33 15.54
N GLU A 138 -15.79 8.87 15.30
CA GLU A 138 -16.62 8.46 14.18
C GLU A 138 -16.14 9.08 12.87
N VAL A 139 -16.14 8.28 11.80
CA VAL A 139 -15.78 8.68 10.45
C VAL A 139 -16.83 8.16 9.48
N THR A 140 -17.38 9.06 8.68
CA THR A 140 -18.30 8.74 7.58
C THR A 140 -17.69 9.20 6.27
N MET A 141 -17.64 8.32 5.26
CA MET A 141 -17.09 8.62 3.94
C MET A 141 -18.08 8.21 2.85
N THR A 142 -18.19 9.03 1.81
CA THR A 142 -18.91 8.64 0.59
C THR A 142 -17.95 8.47 -0.57
N PHE A 143 -18.30 7.53 -1.44
CA PHE A 143 -17.56 7.21 -2.66
C PHE A 143 -18.49 7.29 -3.88
N GLU A 144 -17.92 7.68 -5.01
CA GLU A 144 -18.58 7.63 -6.32
C GLU A 144 -17.59 7.03 -7.33
N ALA A 145 -17.98 5.93 -7.96
CA ALA A 145 -17.14 5.18 -8.90
C ALA A 145 -15.72 4.89 -8.34
N GLY A 146 -15.64 4.47 -7.05
CA GLY A 146 -14.41 4.15 -6.35
C GLY A 146 -13.60 5.34 -5.85
N VAL A 147 -14.04 6.57 -6.11
CA VAL A 147 -13.34 7.80 -5.70
C VAL A 147 -14.00 8.40 -4.46
N PRO A 148 -13.26 8.68 -3.36
CA PRO A 148 -13.83 9.32 -2.19
C PRO A 148 -14.27 10.77 -2.51
N LYS A 149 -15.45 11.15 -2.06
CA LYS A 149 -16.08 12.44 -2.32
C LYS A 149 -16.26 13.29 -1.08
N THR A 150 -16.76 12.68 0.00
CA THR A 150 -17.00 13.42 1.24
C THR A 150 -16.34 12.73 2.43
N LEU A 151 -16.01 13.53 3.42
CA LEU A 151 -15.59 13.09 4.74
C LEU A 151 -16.44 13.82 5.78
N ASN A 152 -17.14 13.06 6.64
CA ASN A 152 -18.03 13.58 7.67
C ASN A 152 -19.05 14.61 7.12
N GLY A 153 -19.63 14.29 5.95
CA GLY A 153 -20.63 15.11 5.28
C GLY A 153 -20.09 16.30 4.51
N LYS A 154 -18.76 16.55 4.53
CA LYS A 154 -18.14 17.66 3.81
C LYS A 154 -17.51 17.16 2.50
N GLU A 155 -17.87 17.78 1.37
CA GLU A 155 -17.21 17.54 0.09
C GLU A 155 -15.79 18.13 0.10
N MET A 156 -14.82 17.32 -0.33
CA MET A 156 -13.41 17.68 -0.28
C MET A 156 -12.65 17.03 -1.44
N LYS A 157 -11.53 17.64 -1.83
CA LYS A 157 -10.58 16.99 -2.76
C LYS A 157 -9.97 15.75 -2.11
N VAL A 158 -9.61 14.75 -2.91
CA VAL A 158 -8.99 13.51 -2.41
C VAL A 158 -7.75 13.78 -1.53
N SER A 159 -6.92 14.75 -1.92
CA SER A 159 -5.75 15.15 -1.12
C SER A 159 -6.11 15.73 0.25
N GLU A 160 -7.18 16.50 0.32
CA GLU A 160 -7.70 17.08 1.57
C GLU A 160 -8.30 15.98 2.47
N ILE A 161 -9.04 15.04 1.87
CA ILE A 161 -9.56 13.85 2.59
C ILE A 161 -8.40 13.06 3.21
N ILE A 162 -7.34 12.78 2.44
CA ILE A 162 -6.16 12.06 2.96
C ILE A 162 -5.50 12.84 4.11
N THR A 163 -5.35 14.14 3.96
CA THR A 163 -4.76 15.00 5.00
C THR A 163 -5.57 14.96 6.29
N GLU A 164 -6.89 15.10 6.20
CA GLU A 164 -7.76 15.05 7.38
C GLU A 164 -7.83 13.64 7.99
N LEU A 165 -7.85 12.60 7.17
CA LEU A 165 -7.77 11.21 7.65
C LEU A 165 -6.41 10.91 8.30
N ASN A 166 -5.31 11.52 7.85
CA ASN A 166 -4.01 11.42 8.52
C ASN A 166 -4.08 12.01 9.94
N ARG A 167 -4.76 13.16 10.10
CA ARG A 167 -4.95 13.77 11.41
C ARG A 167 -5.82 12.89 12.32
N LEU A 168 -7.02 12.52 11.87
CA LEU A 168 -7.96 11.69 12.63
C LEU A 168 -7.36 10.32 12.98
N GLY A 169 -6.73 9.67 12.01
CA GLY A 169 -6.12 8.37 12.21
C GLY A 169 -4.90 8.42 13.11
N GLY A 170 -4.06 9.45 12.95
CA GLY A 170 -2.89 9.67 13.79
C GLY A 170 -3.24 9.87 15.26
N GLU A 171 -4.25 10.71 15.54
CA GLU A 171 -4.77 10.94 16.89
C GLU A 171 -5.31 9.67 17.56
N ASN A 172 -5.75 8.69 16.77
CA ASN A 172 -6.30 7.41 17.23
C ASN A 172 -5.33 6.23 17.12
N GLY A 173 -4.04 6.48 16.81
CA GLY A 173 -3.02 5.45 16.73
C GLY A 173 -3.16 4.50 15.54
N ILE A 174 -3.85 4.93 14.46
CA ILE A 174 -4.12 4.10 13.28
C ILE A 174 -2.92 4.08 12.34
N GLY A 175 -2.66 2.92 11.73
CA GLY A 175 -1.80 2.80 10.56
C GLY A 175 -0.30 2.75 10.84
N ILE A 176 0.10 2.33 12.04
CA ILE A 176 1.49 2.05 12.39
C ILE A 176 1.81 0.60 12.02
N VAL A 177 2.86 0.39 11.24
CA VAL A 177 3.29 -0.95 10.80
C VAL A 177 4.80 -1.07 10.92
N ASP A 178 5.27 -2.06 11.70
CA ASP A 178 6.68 -2.46 11.82
C ASP A 178 6.89 -3.71 10.98
N ILE A 179 7.74 -3.65 9.96
CA ILE A 179 8.00 -4.75 9.05
C ILE A 179 9.47 -4.90 8.67
N VAL A 180 9.86 -6.15 8.46
CA VAL A 180 11.11 -6.51 7.77
C VAL A 180 10.77 -6.79 6.31
N GLU A 181 11.17 -5.89 5.43
CA GLU A 181 10.93 -6.00 3.99
C GLU A 181 12.10 -6.68 3.26
N ASN A 182 11.83 -7.13 2.03
CA ASN A 182 12.84 -7.56 1.08
C ASN A 182 13.06 -6.45 0.05
N ARG A 183 14.22 -5.80 0.07
CA ARG A 183 14.57 -4.78 -0.93
C ARG A 183 14.74 -5.40 -2.32
N VAL A 184 14.48 -4.63 -3.37
CA VAL A 184 14.68 -5.07 -4.76
C VAL A 184 16.13 -5.49 -4.99
N VAL A 185 17.08 -4.86 -4.33
CA VAL A 185 18.51 -5.19 -4.35
C VAL A 185 18.89 -6.45 -3.57
N GLY A 186 17.91 -7.18 -3.00
CA GLY A 186 18.08 -8.52 -2.44
C GLY A 186 18.32 -8.60 -0.92
N MET A 187 18.55 -7.48 -0.23
CA MET A 187 18.75 -7.49 1.23
C MET A 187 17.45 -7.27 2.00
N LYS A 188 17.42 -7.74 3.25
CA LYS A 188 16.34 -7.40 4.19
C LYS A 188 16.61 -6.05 4.84
N SER A 189 15.53 -5.31 5.12
CA SER A 189 15.57 -4.04 5.83
C SER A 189 14.34 -3.92 6.72
N ARG A 190 14.50 -3.41 7.94
CA ARG A 190 13.37 -3.14 8.83
C ARG A 190 13.03 -1.66 8.80
N GLY A 191 11.75 -1.36 8.78
CA GLY A 191 11.23 -0.02 8.88
C GLY A 191 9.88 0.03 9.59
N VAL A 192 9.63 1.15 10.25
CA VAL A 192 8.31 1.49 10.79
C VAL A 192 7.65 2.51 9.87
N TYR A 193 6.40 2.26 9.54
CA TYR A 193 5.63 3.08 8.61
C TYR A 193 4.39 3.62 9.30
N GLU A 194 4.16 4.93 9.18
CA GLU A 194 2.92 5.57 9.59
C GLU A 194 2.10 5.89 8.34
N THR A 195 0.91 5.32 8.24
CA THR A 195 -0.01 5.51 7.10
C THR A 195 -1.45 5.66 7.62
N PRO A 196 -1.74 6.59 8.52
CA PRO A 196 -3.03 6.65 9.20
C PRO A 196 -4.19 6.86 8.22
N GLY A 197 -4.16 7.91 7.41
CA GLY A 197 -5.22 8.23 6.46
C GLY A 197 -5.37 7.20 5.35
N GLY A 198 -4.23 6.73 4.82
CA GLY A 198 -4.24 5.69 3.79
C GLY A 198 -4.83 4.37 4.28
N THR A 199 -4.58 4.00 5.53
CA THR A 199 -5.14 2.79 6.15
C THR A 199 -6.65 2.89 6.29
N ILE A 200 -7.18 4.03 6.76
CA ILE A 200 -8.62 4.28 6.88
C ILE A 200 -9.28 4.30 5.50
N LEU A 201 -8.71 5.02 4.54
CA LEU A 201 -9.25 5.13 3.19
C LEU A 201 -9.34 3.77 2.49
N MET A 202 -8.29 2.96 2.59
CA MET A 202 -8.29 1.62 2.00
C MET A 202 -9.28 0.68 2.69
N ALA A 203 -9.40 0.74 4.03
CA ALA A 203 -10.40 -0.04 4.76
C ALA A 203 -11.83 0.34 4.36
N ALA A 204 -12.10 1.65 4.17
CA ALA A 204 -13.41 2.13 3.71
C ALA A 204 -13.72 1.64 2.29
N HIS A 205 -12.76 1.75 1.40
CA HIS A 205 -12.92 1.31 0.01
C HIS A 205 -13.14 -0.20 -0.08
N ASP A 206 -12.33 -1.00 0.63
CA ASP A 206 -12.48 -2.46 0.68
C ASP A 206 -13.84 -2.88 1.24
N GLN A 207 -14.31 -2.21 2.30
CA GLN A 207 -15.62 -2.49 2.91
C GLN A 207 -16.78 -2.18 1.94
N LEU A 208 -16.66 -1.15 1.12
CA LEU A 208 -17.66 -0.82 0.10
C LEU A 208 -17.65 -1.85 -1.03
N GLU A 209 -16.47 -2.28 -1.48
CA GLU A 209 -16.33 -3.32 -2.50
C GLU A 209 -16.91 -4.67 -2.05
N GLU A 210 -16.82 -5.02 -0.77
CA GLU A 210 -17.41 -6.23 -0.21
C GLU A 210 -18.93 -6.33 -0.49
N LEU A 211 -19.64 -5.20 -0.60
CA LEU A 211 -21.06 -5.18 -0.91
C LEU A 211 -21.37 -5.26 -2.42
N ILE A 212 -20.45 -4.80 -3.27
CA ILE A 212 -20.78 -4.44 -4.67
C ILE A 212 -20.15 -5.42 -5.66
N LEU A 213 -18.94 -5.88 -5.39
CA LEU A 213 -18.24 -6.77 -6.31
C LEU A 213 -18.60 -8.23 -6.07
N ASP A 214 -18.80 -8.98 -7.15
CA ASP A 214 -18.91 -10.42 -7.11
C ASP A 214 -17.59 -11.08 -6.69
N ARG A 215 -17.65 -12.34 -6.28
CA ARG A 215 -16.51 -13.10 -5.75
C ARG A 215 -15.35 -13.17 -6.74
N GLU A 216 -15.62 -13.49 -7.98
CA GLU A 216 -14.62 -13.69 -9.02
C GLU A 216 -13.90 -12.38 -9.35
N THR A 217 -14.62 -11.27 -9.44
CA THR A 217 -14.07 -9.93 -9.66
C THR A 217 -13.20 -9.50 -8.48
N MET A 218 -13.66 -9.72 -7.24
CA MET A 218 -12.87 -9.41 -6.04
C MET A 218 -11.56 -10.20 -5.98
N GLU A 219 -11.60 -11.50 -6.26
CA GLU A 219 -10.42 -12.35 -6.26
C GLU A 219 -9.41 -11.93 -7.34
N ALA A 220 -9.89 -11.66 -8.56
CA ALA A 220 -9.04 -11.18 -9.64
C ALA A 220 -8.40 -9.83 -9.30
N LYS A 221 -9.19 -8.88 -8.76
CA LYS A 221 -8.70 -7.58 -8.34
C LYS A 221 -7.64 -7.66 -7.25
N LYS A 222 -7.80 -8.53 -6.24
CA LYS A 222 -6.80 -8.73 -5.18
C LYS A 222 -5.48 -9.26 -5.74
N LYS A 223 -5.52 -10.25 -6.65
CA LYS A 223 -4.33 -10.79 -7.32
C LYS A 223 -3.60 -9.73 -8.14
N LEU A 224 -4.34 -9.01 -8.98
CA LEU A 224 -3.79 -7.92 -9.79
C LEU A 224 -3.32 -6.73 -8.94
N GLY A 225 -3.98 -6.44 -7.83
CA GLY A 225 -3.54 -5.43 -6.86
C GLY A 225 -2.19 -5.76 -6.23
N SER A 226 -1.94 -7.03 -5.90
CA SER A 226 -0.62 -7.47 -5.44
C SER A 226 0.44 -7.33 -6.54
N GLN A 227 0.11 -7.68 -7.78
CA GLN A 227 1.01 -7.49 -8.92
C GLN A 227 1.27 -6.01 -9.20
N MET A 228 0.26 -5.14 -9.11
CA MET A 228 0.43 -3.69 -9.21
C MET A 228 1.41 -3.17 -8.14
N ALA A 229 1.26 -3.61 -6.90
CA ALA A 229 2.17 -3.23 -5.81
C ALA A 229 3.62 -3.62 -6.12
N GLN A 230 3.85 -4.81 -6.69
CA GLN A 230 5.16 -5.28 -7.13
C GLN A 230 5.73 -4.36 -8.24
N VAL A 231 4.95 -4.11 -9.29
CA VAL A 231 5.34 -3.25 -10.42
C VAL A 231 5.75 -1.85 -9.95
N VAL A 232 4.96 -1.27 -9.04
CA VAL A 232 5.26 0.05 -8.46
C VAL A 232 6.52 0.01 -7.60
N TYR A 233 6.66 -1.01 -6.76
CA TYR A 233 7.81 -1.20 -5.87
C TYR A 233 9.13 -1.33 -6.62
N GLU A 234 9.12 -2.04 -7.74
CA GLU A 234 10.27 -2.27 -8.60
C GLU A 234 10.58 -1.11 -9.57
N GLY A 235 9.87 0.01 -9.50
CA GLY A 235 10.08 1.17 -10.37
C GLY A 235 9.56 1.02 -11.79
N LYS A 236 8.67 0.07 -12.04
CA LYS A 236 8.11 -0.25 -13.36
C LYS A 236 6.78 0.47 -13.64
N TRP A 237 6.64 1.71 -13.17
CA TRP A 237 5.42 2.51 -13.34
C TRP A 237 5.06 2.75 -14.82
N PHE A 238 6.06 3.04 -15.66
CA PHE A 238 5.87 3.36 -17.07
C PHE A 238 5.96 2.10 -17.93
N THR A 239 5.11 1.09 -17.65
CA THR A 239 5.09 -0.18 -18.40
C THR A 239 3.68 -0.53 -18.84
N PRO A 240 3.52 -1.25 -19.97
CA PRO A 240 2.21 -1.74 -20.43
C PRO A 240 1.48 -2.60 -19.39
N LEU A 241 2.21 -3.38 -18.59
CA LEU A 241 1.62 -4.20 -17.53
C LEU A 241 0.91 -3.34 -16.48
N ARG A 242 1.57 -2.25 -16.02
CA ARG A 242 0.94 -1.29 -15.08
C ARG A 242 -0.33 -0.69 -15.68
N GLU A 243 -0.30 -0.30 -16.96
CA GLU A 243 -1.44 0.29 -17.65
C GLU A 243 -2.60 -0.69 -17.79
N ALA A 244 -2.32 -1.94 -18.15
CA ALA A 244 -3.34 -2.99 -18.25
C ALA A 244 -4.00 -3.29 -16.91
N ILE A 245 -3.22 -3.40 -15.81
CA ILE A 245 -3.76 -3.60 -14.47
C ILE A 245 -4.60 -2.39 -14.05
N GLN A 246 -4.15 -1.17 -14.33
CA GLN A 246 -4.90 0.05 -14.02
C GLN A 246 -6.24 0.08 -14.78
N ALA A 247 -6.26 -0.28 -16.04
CA ALA A 247 -7.48 -0.34 -16.85
C ALA A 247 -8.48 -1.36 -16.28
N PHE A 248 -8.01 -2.55 -15.90
CA PHE A 248 -8.83 -3.55 -15.22
C PHE A 248 -9.43 -2.99 -13.92
N VAL A 249 -8.59 -2.44 -13.03
CA VAL A 249 -9.06 -1.88 -11.75
C VAL A 249 -10.07 -0.77 -11.98
N THR A 250 -9.80 0.16 -12.90
CA THR A 250 -10.72 1.26 -13.23
C THR A 250 -12.07 0.74 -13.69
N SER A 251 -12.09 -0.28 -14.55
CA SER A 251 -13.31 -0.94 -15.01
C SER A 251 -14.15 -1.51 -13.87
N THR A 252 -13.53 -2.10 -12.85
CA THR A 252 -14.25 -2.68 -11.71
C THR A 252 -14.88 -1.63 -10.79
N GLN A 253 -14.49 -0.36 -10.89
CA GLN A 253 -14.90 0.69 -9.98
C GLN A 253 -16.18 1.40 -10.38
N GLN A 254 -16.69 1.17 -11.58
CA GLN A 254 -17.82 1.91 -12.16
C GLN A 254 -19.02 2.02 -11.21
N TYR A 255 -19.33 0.99 -10.45
CA TYR A 255 -20.47 0.92 -9.53
C TYR A 255 -20.06 0.96 -8.04
N VAL A 256 -18.78 1.15 -7.73
CA VAL A 256 -18.31 1.26 -6.35
C VAL A 256 -18.67 2.64 -5.79
N THR A 257 -19.95 2.77 -5.45
CA THR A 257 -20.60 4.01 -4.99
C THR A 257 -21.42 3.73 -3.75
N GLY A 258 -21.25 4.56 -2.72
CA GLY A 258 -21.99 4.39 -1.46
C GLY A 258 -21.37 5.14 -0.29
N GLU A 259 -21.85 4.83 0.89
CA GLU A 259 -21.40 5.42 2.15
C GLU A 259 -20.86 4.34 3.08
N VAL A 260 -19.74 4.65 3.76
CA VAL A 260 -19.10 3.79 4.76
C VAL A 260 -18.94 4.56 6.06
N LYS A 261 -19.23 3.89 7.18
CA LYS A 261 -19.07 4.43 8.53
C LYS A 261 -18.13 3.58 9.36
N PHE A 262 -17.24 4.24 10.08
CA PHE A 262 -16.28 3.64 11.00
C PHE A 262 -16.26 4.33 12.36
N LYS A 263 -15.72 3.61 13.33
CA LYS A 263 -15.20 4.13 14.58
C LYS A 263 -13.71 3.85 14.66
N LEU A 264 -12.91 4.89 14.90
CA LEU A 264 -11.47 4.78 15.10
C LEU A 264 -11.22 4.72 16.62
N TYR A 265 -10.54 3.69 17.09
CA TYR A 265 -10.30 3.51 18.51
C TYR A 265 -9.01 2.74 18.75
N LYS A 266 -8.03 3.39 19.38
CA LYS A 266 -6.76 2.78 19.83
C LYS A 266 -6.14 1.82 18.81
N GLY A 267 -5.82 2.33 17.62
CA GLY A 267 -5.20 1.58 16.55
C GLY A 267 -6.16 0.73 15.71
N ASN A 268 -7.43 0.64 16.06
CA ASN A 268 -8.41 -0.18 15.38
C ASN A 268 -9.39 0.65 14.54
N ILE A 269 -9.79 0.08 13.41
CA ILE A 269 -10.87 0.57 12.55
C ILE A 269 -12.05 -0.37 12.73
N ILE A 270 -13.12 0.10 13.38
CA ILE A 270 -14.29 -0.69 13.71
C ILE A 270 -15.39 -0.35 12.71
N LYS A 271 -15.90 -1.35 12.00
CA LYS A 271 -17.01 -1.18 11.03
C LYS A 271 -18.28 -0.73 11.75
N ALA A 272 -18.93 0.34 11.26
CA ALA A 272 -20.15 0.91 11.83
C ALA A 272 -21.31 0.99 10.82
N GLY A 273 -21.12 0.49 9.62
CA GLY A 273 -22.17 0.38 8.60
C GLY A 273 -21.68 0.73 7.21
N THR A 274 -22.36 0.19 6.19
CA THR A 274 -22.07 0.44 4.78
C THR A 274 -23.38 0.37 4.00
N THR A 275 -23.58 1.33 3.10
CA THR A 275 -24.74 1.35 2.20
C THR A 275 -24.32 1.63 0.78
N SER A 276 -24.98 1.00 -0.18
CA SER A 276 -24.77 1.22 -1.61
C SER A 276 -26.05 0.97 -2.40
N PRO A 277 -26.37 1.80 -3.39
CA PRO A 277 -27.46 1.50 -4.34
C PRO A 277 -27.17 0.30 -5.24
N TYR A 278 -25.89 -0.13 -5.31
CA TYR A 278 -25.43 -1.25 -6.13
C TYR A 278 -25.06 -2.48 -5.29
N SER A 279 -25.53 -2.55 -4.04
CA SER A 279 -25.28 -3.67 -3.14
C SER A 279 -25.78 -4.99 -3.73
N LEU A 280 -24.92 -6.01 -3.77
CA LEU A 280 -25.30 -7.39 -4.05
C LEU A 280 -25.83 -8.12 -2.80
N TYR A 281 -25.68 -7.51 -1.61
CA TYR A 281 -26.27 -8.05 -0.39
C TYR A 281 -27.77 -7.84 -0.42
N ASN A 282 -28.51 -8.93 -0.52
CA ASN A 282 -29.97 -8.94 -0.48
C ASN A 282 -30.42 -9.52 0.87
N GLU A 283 -31.00 -8.66 1.69
CA GLU A 283 -31.41 -9.03 3.04
C GLU A 283 -32.41 -10.19 3.07
N SER A 284 -33.36 -10.24 2.13
CA SER A 284 -34.34 -11.32 2.04
C SER A 284 -33.76 -12.67 1.62
N LEU A 285 -32.67 -12.67 0.85
CA LEU A 285 -31.93 -13.89 0.49
C LEU A 285 -30.95 -14.34 1.59
N ALA A 286 -30.38 -13.38 2.33
CA ALA A 286 -29.39 -13.65 3.35
C ALA A 286 -30.01 -13.90 4.75
N SER A 287 -31.31 -13.64 4.93
CA SER A 287 -31.98 -13.75 6.23
C SER A 287 -32.22 -15.20 6.61
N PHE A 288 -31.90 -15.55 7.86
CA PHE A 288 -32.25 -16.83 8.47
C PHE A 288 -33.70 -16.89 9.04
N THR A 289 -34.45 -15.76 8.97
CA THR A 289 -35.75 -15.61 9.64
C THR A 289 -36.92 -15.46 8.67
N THR A 290 -36.67 -15.08 7.43
CA THR A 290 -37.71 -14.92 6.38
C THR A 290 -37.63 -16.05 5.39
N GLY A 291 -38.81 -16.52 4.96
CA GLY A 291 -38.98 -17.71 4.12
C GLY A 291 -38.20 -17.67 2.79
N ASP A 292 -38.12 -18.79 2.20
CA ASP A 292 -37.24 -19.17 1.10
C ASP A 292 -37.48 -18.35 -0.18
N MET A 293 -36.50 -17.51 -0.53
CA MET A 293 -36.48 -16.77 -1.78
C MET A 293 -35.93 -17.59 -2.96
N TYR A 294 -35.37 -18.78 -2.69
CA TYR A 294 -34.92 -19.72 -3.71
C TYR A 294 -35.22 -21.17 -3.28
N ASP A 295 -35.29 -22.09 -4.25
CA ASP A 295 -35.50 -23.51 -3.97
C ASP A 295 -34.21 -24.14 -3.41
N HIS A 296 -34.23 -24.59 -2.17
CA HIS A 296 -33.09 -25.26 -1.52
C HIS A 296 -32.65 -26.53 -2.26
N HIS A 297 -33.52 -27.16 -3.03
CA HIS A 297 -33.20 -28.33 -3.85
C HIS A 297 -32.24 -28.01 -5.01
N ASP A 298 -32.13 -26.75 -5.43
CA ASP A 298 -31.15 -26.35 -6.44
C ASP A 298 -29.71 -26.64 -5.98
N ALA A 299 -29.46 -26.59 -4.69
CA ALA A 299 -28.15 -26.92 -4.10
C ALA A 299 -27.78 -28.41 -4.29
N ASP A 300 -28.73 -29.35 -4.30
CA ASP A 300 -28.46 -30.80 -4.43
C ASP A 300 -27.81 -31.10 -5.80
N GLY A 301 -28.37 -30.53 -6.86
CA GLY A 301 -27.82 -30.68 -8.22
C GLY A 301 -26.43 -30.05 -8.35
N PHE A 302 -26.29 -28.84 -7.84
CA PHE A 302 -25.00 -28.16 -7.85
C PHE A 302 -23.92 -28.93 -7.10
N ILE A 303 -24.19 -29.34 -5.85
CA ILE A 303 -23.25 -30.08 -5.01
C ILE A 303 -22.86 -31.41 -5.64
N THR A 304 -23.83 -32.14 -6.25
CA THR A 304 -23.59 -33.40 -6.93
C THR A 304 -22.59 -33.26 -8.08
N LEU A 305 -22.81 -32.28 -8.97
CA LEU A 305 -21.93 -32.05 -10.12
C LEU A 305 -20.58 -31.42 -9.73
N PHE A 306 -20.59 -30.47 -8.85
CA PHE A 306 -19.37 -29.78 -8.38
C PHE A 306 -18.48 -30.72 -7.57
N GLY A 307 -19.07 -31.65 -6.79
CA GLY A 307 -18.38 -32.66 -6.00
C GLY A 307 -17.97 -33.92 -6.78
N LEU A 308 -18.39 -34.08 -8.04
CA LEU A 308 -18.14 -35.29 -8.81
C LEU A 308 -16.66 -35.69 -8.95
N PRO A 309 -15.71 -34.76 -9.21
CA PRO A 309 -14.28 -35.08 -9.25
C PRO A 309 -13.76 -35.64 -7.92
N LEU A 310 -14.23 -35.11 -6.79
CA LEU A 310 -13.84 -35.56 -5.45
C LEU A 310 -14.35 -36.99 -5.21
N LYS A 311 -15.61 -37.27 -5.57
CA LYS A 311 -16.22 -38.58 -5.45
C LYS A 311 -15.48 -39.63 -6.30
N VAL A 312 -15.20 -39.33 -7.57
CA VAL A 312 -14.47 -40.22 -8.48
C VAL A 312 -13.07 -40.51 -7.96
N ARG A 313 -12.36 -39.47 -7.49
CA ARG A 313 -11.03 -39.62 -6.88
C ARG A 313 -11.09 -40.56 -5.66
N ALA A 314 -12.03 -40.36 -4.75
CA ALA A 314 -12.17 -41.18 -3.55
C ALA A 314 -12.43 -42.64 -3.91
N MET A 315 -13.30 -42.92 -4.89
CA MET A 315 -13.56 -44.29 -5.39
C MET A 315 -12.29 -44.95 -5.92
N LYS A 316 -11.48 -44.21 -6.70
CA LYS A 316 -10.22 -44.76 -7.25
C LYS A 316 -9.17 -45.02 -6.16
N MET A 317 -9.07 -44.20 -5.14
CA MET A 317 -8.16 -44.44 -4.01
C MET A 317 -8.58 -45.69 -3.23
N GLN A 318 -9.88 -45.89 -2.97
CA GLN A 318 -10.39 -47.06 -2.29
C GLN A 318 -10.18 -48.38 -3.13
N GLU A 319 -10.33 -48.30 -4.45
CA GLU A 319 -10.01 -49.43 -5.33
C GLU A 319 -8.52 -49.81 -5.25
N ALA A 320 -7.62 -48.81 -5.29
CA ALA A 320 -6.19 -49.03 -5.19
C ALA A 320 -5.77 -49.64 -3.84
N GLU A 321 -6.32 -49.17 -2.74
CA GLU A 321 -6.06 -49.72 -1.39
C GLU A 321 -6.49 -51.16 -1.28
N LYS A 322 -7.67 -51.52 -1.81
CA LYS A 322 -8.15 -52.93 -1.84
C LYS A 322 -7.25 -53.84 -2.66
N ASN A 323 -6.66 -53.33 -3.73
CA ASN A 323 -5.76 -54.10 -4.59
C ASN A 323 -4.37 -54.29 -3.99
N ASN A 324 -3.89 -53.33 -3.20
CA ASN A 324 -2.60 -53.40 -2.50
C ASN A 324 -2.64 -54.28 -1.24
N ASN A 325 -3.82 -54.55 -0.71
CA ASN A 325 -4.03 -55.42 0.46
C ASN A 325 -4.36 -56.87 0.08
N LYS A 326 -4.30 -57.22 -1.21
CA LYS A 326 -4.35 -58.59 -1.73
C LYS A 326 -2.96 -59.01 -2.19
#